data_21e60a29caa4c0b8986f68827d081082
#
_entry.id   21e60a29caa4c0b8986f68827d081082
#
_cell.length_a   1.000
_cell.length_b   1.000
_cell.length_c   1.000
_cell.angle_alpha   90.00
_cell.angle_beta   90.00
_cell.angle_gamma   90.00
#
_symmetry.space_group_name_H-M   'P 1'
#
loop_
_entity.id
_entity.type
_entity.pdbx_description
1 polymer ?
#
loop_
_entity_poly.entity_id
_entity_poly.type
_entity_poly.pdbx_seq_one_letter_code
_entity_poly.pdbx_strand_id
1 'polypeptide(L)'
;TFGNTSDFGDLLSTNTAIAGLASNTRGIFQGGSNPNTNVIQFITISSLGNATDFGDALKSCGYSAALSNQVRGVVGGGGPTNAIDYITIAQTGNALDFGDLSNTGEFTITSEMINRVLLHQLVE
;
A
#
# COMPACT_ATOMS: atom_id res chain seq x y z
N THR A 1 2.07 -25.89 -11.61
CA THR A 1 2.80 -25.94 -12.89
C THR A 1 4.02 -25.03 -12.82
N PHE A 2 5.12 -25.55 -13.27
CA PHE A 2 6.38 -24.80 -13.30
C PHE A 2 6.55 -24.13 -14.66
N GLY A 3 7.12 -22.94 -14.67
CA GLY A 3 7.35 -22.22 -15.91
C GLY A 3 7.93 -20.85 -15.66
N ASN A 4 8.16 -20.13 -16.73
CA ASN A 4 8.65 -18.76 -16.66
C ASN A 4 7.48 -17.80 -16.39
N THR A 5 7.83 -16.63 -15.87
CA THR A 5 6.83 -15.58 -15.68
C THR A 5 6.38 -15.02 -17.04
N SER A 6 5.19 -14.48 -17.04
CA SER A 6 4.63 -13.76 -18.19
C SER A 6 4.32 -12.34 -17.77
N ASP A 7 4.29 -11.46 -18.74
CA ASP A 7 3.95 -10.06 -18.51
C ASP A 7 2.49 -9.91 -18.07
N PHE A 8 2.27 -9.19 -16.99
CA PHE A 8 0.92 -8.89 -16.48
C PHE A 8 0.42 -7.53 -16.96
N GLY A 9 1.31 -6.55 -17.02
CA GLY A 9 1.00 -5.17 -17.33
C GLY A 9 1.96 -4.23 -16.63
N ASP A 10 1.67 -2.95 -16.70
CA ASP A 10 2.57 -1.90 -16.21
C ASP A 10 1.92 -1.05 -15.13
N LEU A 11 2.73 -0.52 -14.23
CA LEU A 11 2.34 0.54 -13.32
C LEU A 11 2.10 1.83 -14.10
N LEU A 12 1.42 2.79 -13.47
CA LEU A 12 1.12 4.08 -14.12
C LEU A 12 2.39 4.85 -14.49
N SER A 13 3.45 4.69 -13.73
CA SER A 13 4.76 5.27 -14.05
C SER A 13 5.85 4.47 -13.38
N THR A 14 7.08 4.64 -13.87
CA THR A 14 8.23 4.02 -13.21
C THR A 14 8.47 4.66 -11.86
N ASN A 15 8.80 3.83 -10.87
CA ASN A 15 9.01 4.32 -9.52
C ASN A 15 9.77 3.26 -8.72
N THR A 16 10.29 3.64 -7.56
CA THR A 16 11.01 2.74 -6.67
C THR A 16 10.43 2.81 -5.26
N ALA A 17 10.77 1.84 -4.42
CA ALA A 17 10.38 1.85 -3.01
C ALA A 17 8.87 1.97 -2.80
N ILE A 18 8.10 1.28 -3.62
CA ILE A 18 6.65 1.27 -3.58
C ILE A 18 6.19 0.24 -2.53
N ALA A 19 5.16 0.58 -1.78
CA ALA A 19 4.51 -0.35 -0.85
C ALA A 19 3.41 -1.13 -1.57
N GLY A 20 3.26 -2.39 -1.24
CA GLY A 20 2.25 -3.25 -1.86
C GLY A 20 1.40 -3.99 -0.83
N LEU A 21 0.13 -4.16 -1.15
CA LEU A 21 -0.80 -4.95 -0.36
C LEU A 21 -1.89 -5.52 -1.28
N ALA A 22 -2.70 -6.42 -0.77
CA ALA A 22 -3.67 -7.08 -1.63
C ALA A 22 -4.86 -7.65 -0.87
N SER A 23 -5.94 -7.83 -1.59
CA SER A 23 -7.06 -8.71 -1.21
C SER A 23 -7.07 -9.91 -2.15
N ASN A 24 -8.12 -10.71 -2.08
CA ASN A 24 -8.29 -11.84 -3.01
C ASN A 24 -8.47 -11.39 -4.46
N THR A 25 -8.93 -10.15 -4.70
CA THR A 25 -9.29 -9.69 -6.04
C THR A 25 -8.40 -8.57 -6.57
N ARG A 26 -7.78 -7.79 -5.69
CA ARG A 26 -7.00 -6.61 -6.08
C ARG A 26 -5.61 -6.62 -5.50
N GLY A 27 -4.64 -6.18 -6.29
CA GLY A 27 -3.32 -5.78 -5.81
C GLY A 27 -3.25 -4.27 -5.77
N ILE A 28 -2.71 -3.71 -4.71
CA ILE A 28 -2.61 -2.27 -4.50
C ILE A 28 -1.14 -1.90 -4.36
N PHE A 29 -0.76 -0.81 -5.01
CA PHE A 29 0.59 -0.25 -4.94
C PHE A 29 0.47 1.20 -4.51
N GLN A 30 1.18 1.59 -3.48
CA GLN A 30 1.05 2.92 -2.91
C GLN A 30 2.39 3.62 -2.74
N GLY A 31 2.43 4.89 -3.14
CA GLY A 31 3.57 5.74 -2.94
C GLY A 31 4.75 5.39 -3.82
N GLY A 32 5.93 5.72 -3.36
CA GLY A 32 7.19 5.45 -4.04
C GLY A 32 8.10 6.65 -4.04
N SER A 33 9.31 6.42 -4.52
CA SER A 33 10.36 7.43 -4.61
C SER A 33 10.89 7.55 -6.02
N ASN A 34 11.61 8.64 -6.28
CA ASN A 34 12.29 8.95 -7.55
C ASN A 34 11.33 9.05 -8.74
N PRO A 35 10.37 10.00 -8.67
CA PRO A 35 10.12 10.98 -7.62
C PRO A 35 9.20 10.46 -6.51
N ASN A 36 9.18 11.13 -5.37
CA ASN A 36 8.20 10.86 -4.33
C ASN A 36 6.80 11.09 -4.88
N THR A 37 5.90 10.18 -4.58
CA THR A 37 4.53 10.26 -5.07
C THR A 37 3.55 9.76 -4.01
N ASN A 38 2.33 10.28 -4.09
CA ASN A 38 1.23 9.83 -3.23
C ASN A 38 0.23 8.96 -4.00
N VAL A 39 0.54 8.57 -5.21
CA VAL A 39 -0.39 7.80 -6.05
C VAL A 39 -0.64 6.43 -5.43
N ILE A 40 -1.91 6.07 -5.36
CA ILE A 40 -2.34 4.70 -5.07
C ILE A 40 -2.90 4.15 -6.37
N GLN A 41 -2.43 2.99 -6.79
CA GLN A 41 -2.85 2.36 -8.03
C GLN A 41 -3.15 0.89 -7.79
N PHE A 42 -3.96 0.30 -8.64
CA PHE A 42 -4.40 -1.07 -8.41
C PHE A 42 -4.48 -1.87 -9.70
N ILE A 43 -4.41 -3.18 -9.51
CA ILE A 43 -4.69 -4.15 -10.57
C ILE A 43 -5.80 -5.08 -10.09
N THR A 44 -6.49 -5.68 -11.04
CA THR A 44 -7.41 -6.80 -10.78
C THR A 44 -6.63 -8.08 -11.01
N ILE A 45 -6.45 -8.88 -9.97
CA ILE A 45 -5.50 -10.01 -10.01
C ILE A 45 -5.90 -11.05 -11.05
N SER A 46 -7.18 -11.26 -11.27
CA SER A 46 -7.68 -12.27 -12.21
C SER A 46 -7.65 -11.85 -13.67
N SER A 47 -7.19 -10.64 -13.98
CA SER A 47 -7.31 -10.07 -15.33
C SER A 47 -6.04 -9.31 -15.68
N LEU A 48 -5.36 -9.72 -16.74
CA LEU A 48 -4.16 -9.02 -17.21
C LEU A 48 -4.50 -7.58 -17.60
N GLY A 49 -3.58 -6.68 -17.35
CA GLY A 49 -3.76 -5.29 -17.72
C GLY A 49 -2.90 -4.37 -16.88
N ASN A 50 -2.85 -3.12 -17.31
CA ASN A 50 -2.09 -2.09 -16.62
C ASN A 50 -2.80 -1.63 -15.36
N ALA A 51 -2.06 -1.07 -14.43
CA ALA A 51 -2.61 -0.51 -13.21
C ALA A 51 -3.53 0.66 -13.52
N THR A 52 -4.52 0.84 -12.67
CA THR A 52 -5.51 1.91 -12.73
C THR A 52 -5.36 2.78 -11.49
N ASP A 53 -5.64 4.06 -11.63
CA ASP A 53 -5.61 4.98 -10.50
C ASP A 53 -6.67 4.58 -9.47
N PHE A 54 -6.25 4.48 -8.21
CA PHE A 54 -7.13 4.17 -7.09
C PHE A 54 -7.51 5.44 -6.33
N GLY A 55 -6.56 6.32 -6.15
CA GLY A 55 -6.69 7.54 -5.36
C GLY A 55 -5.32 7.99 -4.88
N ASP A 56 -5.29 8.81 -3.85
CA ASP A 56 -4.05 9.36 -3.33
C ASP A 56 -3.87 9.06 -1.86
N ALA A 57 -2.62 8.78 -1.48
CA ALA A 57 -2.21 8.66 -0.09
C ALA A 57 -2.14 10.05 0.56
N LEU A 58 -2.10 10.07 1.89
CA LEU A 58 -1.99 11.33 2.61
C LEU A 58 -0.63 11.98 2.46
N LYS A 59 0.41 11.20 2.20
CA LYS A 59 1.78 11.68 2.08
C LYS A 59 2.45 11.15 0.82
N SER A 60 3.32 11.97 0.23
CA SER A 60 4.15 11.56 -0.90
C SER A 60 5.48 11.04 -0.38
N CYS A 61 5.62 9.74 -0.33
CA CYS A 61 6.87 9.12 0.14
C CYS A 61 6.98 7.67 -0.31
N GLY A 62 8.22 7.22 -0.36
CA GLY A 62 8.53 5.81 -0.55
C GLY A 62 9.01 5.18 0.75
N TYR A 63 9.42 3.93 0.67
CA TYR A 63 9.95 3.17 1.80
C TYR A 63 8.94 3.00 2.93
N SER A 64 7.66 3.08 2.60
CA SER A 64 6.59 2.77 3.53
C SER A 64 6.40 1.26 3.63
N ALA A 65 5.77 0.84 4.68
CA ALA A 65 5.42 -0.56 4.85
C ALA A 65 3.91 -0.72 4.86
N ALA A 66 3.45 -1.85 4.32
CA ALA A 66 2.03 -2.07 4.11
C ALA A 66 1.60 -3.43 4.60
N LEU A 67 0.35 -3.51 5.03
CA LEU A 67 -0.29 -4.77 5.39
C LEU A 67 -1.79 -4.67 5.12
N SER A 68 -2.46 -5.80 5.06
CA SER A 68 -3.88 -5.79 4.73
C SER A 68 -4.60 -7.07 5.19
N ASN A 69 -5.91 -6.94 5.32
CA ASN A 69 -6.81 -8.09 5.31
C ASN A 69 -7.62 -8.02 4.02
N GLN A 70 -8.73 -8.77 3.92
CA GLN A 70 -9.51 -8.79 2.68
C GLN A 70 -10.28 -7.49 2.41
N VAL A 71 -10.42 -6.64 3.40
CA VAL A 71 -11.26 -5.44 3.30
C VAL A 71 -10.41 -4.17 3.31
N ARG A 72 -9.42 -4.10 4.19
CA ARG A 72 -8.70 -2.86 4.48
C ARG A 72 -7.21 -3.04 4.24
N GLY A 73 -6.61 -2.03 3.61
CA GLY A 73 -5.17 -1.90 3.50
C GLY A 73 -4.68 -0.78 4.39
N VAL A 74 -3.54 -0.98 5.02
CA VAL A 74 -2.94 -0.01 5.93
C VAL A 74 -1.49 0.18 5.53
N VAL A 75 -1.08 1.43 5.42
CA VAL A 75 0.30 1.78 5.03
C VAL A 75 0.85 2.77 6.07
N GLY A 76 2.02 2.50 6.56
CA GLY A 76 2.60 3.33 7.60
C GLY A 76 4.06 3.67 7.37
N GLY A 77 4.44 4.83 7.86
CA GLY A 77 5.82 5.28 7.83
C GLY A 77 6.28 5.71 6.44
N GLY A 78 7.58 5.55 6.23
CA GLY A 78 8.23 5.96 4.99
C GLY A 78 8.69 7.40 5.07
N GLY A 79 9.94 7.67 4.60
CA GLY A 79 10.48 9.02 4.68
C GLY A 79 10.38 9.59 6.10
N PRO A 80 10.30 10.91 6.23
CA PRO A 80 10.25 11.53 7.56
C PRO A 80 8.81 11.70 8.07
N THR A 81 8.00 10.64 8.02
CA THR A 81 6.61 10.71 8.49
C THR A 81 6.30 9.58 9.46
N ASN A 82 5.40 9.86 10.39
CA ASN A 82 4.88 8.84 11.30
C ASN A 82 3.41 8.50 10.96
N ALA A 83 2.90 8.98 9.84
CA ALA A 83 1.50 8.79 9.48
C ALA A 83 1.23 7.32 9.14
N ILE A 84 0.06 6.87 9.56
CA ILE A 84 -0.52 5.60 9.13
C ILE A 84 -1.82 5.95 8.42
N ASP A 85 -1.94 5.55 7.16
CA ASP A 85 -3.17 5.76 6.42
C ASP A 85 -3.77 4.44 5.99
N TYR A 86 -5.06 4.46 5.66
CA TYR A 86 -5.74 3.24 5.27
C TYR A 86 -6.69 3.48 4.10
N ILE A 87 -7.00 2.40 3.42
CA ILE A 87 -7.96 2.37 2.31
C ILE A 87 -8.92 1.20 2.51
N THR A 88 -10.08 1.29 1.88
CA THR A 88 -10.97 0.15 1.68
C THR A 88 -10.68 -0.42 0.29
N ILE A 89 -10.15 -1.64 0.21
CA ILE A 89 -9.56 -2.17 -1.01
C ILE A 89 -10.58 -2.27 -2.15
N ALA A 90 -11.82 -2.62 -1.85
CA ALA A 90 -12.85 -2.78 -2.86
C ALA A 90 -13.39 -1.47 -3.42
N GLN A 91 -13.03 -0.33 -2.84
CA GLN A 91 -13.64 0.96 -3.16
C GLN A 91 -12.56 1.99 -3.41
N THR A 92 -12.46 2.46 -4.66
CA THR A 92 -11.50 3.49 -5.02
C THR A 92 -11.77 4.79 -4.27
N GLY A 93 -10.71 5.52 -3.97
CA GLY A 93 -10.79 6.77 -3.23
C GLY A 93 -9.48 7.07 -2.55
N ASN A 94 -9.40 8.24 -1.95
CA ASN A 94 -8.20 8.66 -1.25
C ASN A 94 -8.07 7.93 0.08
N ALA A 95 -6.83 7.77 0.53
CA ALA A 95 -6.56 7.19 1.84
C ALA A 95 -7.07 8.11 2.96
N LEU A 96 -7.41 7.50 4.06
CA LEU A 96 -7.87 8.18 5.26
C LEU A 96 -6.85 7.98 6.38
N ASP A 97 -6.87 8.89 7.34
CA ASP A 97 -5.97 8.82 8.49
C ASP A 97 -6.39 7.67 9.42
N PHE A 98 -5.42 6.79 9.72
CA PHE A 98 -5.61 5.70 10.68
C PHE A 98 -5.07 6.08 12.05
N GLY A 99 -3.96 6.80 12.10
CA GLY A 99 -3.25 7.13 13.32
C GLY A 99 -1.79 7.38 13.03
N ASP A 100 -0.96 7.31 14.05
CA ASP A 100 0.46 7.63 13.93
C ASP A 100 1.32 6.53 14.54
N LEU A 101 2.49 6.36 13.93
CA LEU A 101 3.56 5.57 14.53
C LEU A 101 4.15 6.31 15.73
N SER A 102 4.81 5.57 16.62
CA SER A 102 5.50 6.17 17.76
C SER A 102 6.65 7.04 17.34
N ASN A 103 7.31 6.70 16.22
CA ASN A 103 8.46 7.44 15.71
C ASN A 103 8.35 7.60 14.20
N THR A 104 8.99 8.64 13.67
CA THR A 104 9.14 8.78 12.23
C THR A 104 10.28 7.91 11.74
N GLY A 105 10.23 7.53 10.47
CA GLY A 105 11.34 6.80 9.86
C GLY A 105 10.92 5.92 8.71
N GLU A 106 11.94 5.46 7.99
CA GLU A 106 11.79 4.51 6.89
C GLU A 106 11.88 3.09 7.43
N PHE A 107 11.30 2.16 6.70
CA PHE A 107 11.34 0.72 7.05
C PHE A 107 10.86 0.45 8.46
N THR A 108 9.83 1.16 8.90
CA THR A 108 9.46 1.21 10.31
C THR A 108 8.45 0.16 10.74
N ILE A 109 8.12 -0.80 9.89
CA ILE A 109 7.27 -1.88 10.38
C ILE A 109 8.11 -2.82 11.24
N THR A 110 7.92 -2.69 12.54
CA THR A 110 8.42 -3.63 13.52
C THR A 110 7.34 -4.68 13.78
N SER A 111 7.72 -5.78 14.40
CA SER A 111 6.74 -6.80 14.78
C SER A 111 5.68 -6.23 15.72
N GLU A 112 6.03 -5.29 16.57
CA GLU A 112 5.09 -4.63 17.45
C GLU A 112 4.04 -3.84 16.68
N MET A 113 4.47 -3.06 15.69
CA MET A 113 3.56 -2.30 14.85
C MET A 113 2.60 -3.22 14.09
N ILE A 114 3.12 -4.28 13.50
CA ILE A 114 2.31 -5.24 12.77
C ILE A 114 1.24 -5.82 13.69
N ASN A 115 1.63 -6.22 14.89
CA ASN A 115 0.70 -6.81 15.85
C ASN A 115 -0.41 -5.84 16.22
N ARG A 116 -0.08 -4.59 16.46
CA ARG A 116 -1.06 -3.58 16.85
C ARG A 116 -2.06 -3.31 15.73
N VAL A 117 -1.58 -3.16 14.51
CA VAL A 117 -2.46 -2.85 13.38
C VAL A 117 -3.36 -4.03 13.07
N LEU A 118 -2.82 -5.24 13.03
CA LEU A 118 -3.61 -6.43 12.75
C LEU A 118 -4.65 -6.66 13.85
N LEU A 119 -4.28 -6.48 15.10
CA LEU A 119 -5.20 -6.66 16.20
C LEU A 119 -6.35 -5.65 16.14
N HIS A 120 -6.04 -4.40 15.83
CA HIS A 120 -7.05 -3.37 15.67
C HIS A 120 -8.04 -3.74 14.56
N GLN A 121 -7.56 -4.24 13.44
CA GLN A 121 -8.43 -4.64 12.34
C GLN A 121 -9.30 -5.85 12.69
N LEU A 122 -8.79 -6.76 13.51
CA LEU A 122 -9.53 -7.98 13.88
C LEU A 122 -10.68 -7.70 14.83
N VAL A 123 -10.59 -6.65 15.65
CA VAL A 123 -11.66 -6.32 16.61
C VAL A 123 -12.69 -5.36 16.05
N GLU A 124 -12.46 -4.85 14.87
CA GLU A 124 -13.43 -4.04 14.16
C GLU A 124 -14.31 -4.90 13.27
#